data_e166ba3f954268adb76fe519b175ecbf
#
_entry.id   e166ba3f954268adb76fe519b175ecbf
#
_cell.length_a   1.000
_cell.length_b   1.000
_cell.length_c   1.000
_cell.angle_alpha   90.00
_cell.angle_beta   90.00
_cell.angle_gamma   90.00
#
_symmetry.space_group_name_H-M   'P 1'
#
loop_
_entity.id
_entity.type
_entity.pdbx_description
1 polymer ?
#
loop_
_entity_poly.entity_id
_entity_poly.type
_entity_poly.pdbx_seq_one_letter_code
_entity_poly.pdbx_strand_id
1 'polypeptide(L)'
;CLVAHYFFPAERNLIVELVPGKETDKQITADLLGFYEIIGKVPIEVGSSYGYAIDPIFEGLCELAILCLEKGYGTIKEIDAIAQKTLKQGVGPFTALNLTGGNPITNHGLEEMRKTHIGWFRSPKTLQEMVAKNGKWETAKRGEEVEVSPEKAEVLRKQFLGGYFALCSYIIDRGITNVNDLDMATEIGLVIGAPFTMMNRIGIEKAHFLVREWCAEHSSFPFPKSLNNAMLNGGWKISRVTCRKVGRIAVLTIRRPKVLNALNLEVLQELKAEIEKAENDRFIEGIVITGFGTKAFVSGADINML
;
A
#
# COMPACT_ATOMS: atom_id res chain seq x y z
N CYS A 1 7.90 2.11 -24.87
CA CYS A 1 7.63 3.22 -23.96
C CYS A 1 7.28 2.68 -22.58
N LEU A 2 7.77 3.34 -21.52
CA LEU A 2 7.53 2.98 -20.11
C LEU A 2 7.24 4.25 -19.33
N VAL A 3 6.38 4.19 -18.31
CA VAL A 3 6.14 5.29 -17.37
C VAL A 3 6.88 5.01 -16.07
N ALA A 4 7.52 6.04 -15.50
CA ALA A 4 8.02 6.04 -14.15
C ALA A 4 7.19 7.04 -13.34
N HIS A 5 6.39 6.54 -12.41
CA HIS A 5 5.49 7.35 -11.59
C HIS A 5 6.09 7.55 -10.20
N TYR A 6 6.23 8.80 -9.81
CA TYR A 6 6.81 9.22 -8.53
C TYR A 6 5.73 9.77 -7.61
N PHE A 7 5.99 9.66 -6.31
CA PHE A 7 5.09 10.17 -5.26
C PHE A 7 5.63 11.44 -4.64
N PHE A 8 4.71 12.30 -4.27
CA PHE A 8 5.05 13.58 -3.62
C PHE A 8 5.58 13.39 -2.19
N PRO A 9 6.63 14.12 -1.78
CA PRO A 9 7.56 14.86 -2.64
C PRO A 9 8.61 13.90 -3.27
N ALA A 10 8.76 13.95 -4.59
CA ALA A 10 9.52 12.95 -5.36
C ALA A 10 10.98 12.79 -4.92
N GLU A 11 11.60 13.83 -4.39
CA GLU A 11 12.98 13.80 -3.89
C GLU A 11 13.14 13.02 -2.57
N ARG A 12 12.07 12.89 -1.78
CA ARG A 12 12.07 12.23 -0.46
C ARG A 12 11.37 10.89 -0.47
N ASN A 13 10.26 10.79 -1.21
CA ASN A 13 9.53 9.54 -1.32
C ASN A 13 10.37 8.52 -2.09
N LEU A 14 10.53 7.34 -1.54
CA LEU A 14 11.40 6.32 -2.10
C LEU A 14 10.72 5.49 -3.18
N ILE A 15 9.38 5.39 -3.19
CA ILE A 15 8.64 4.55 -4.13
C ILE A 15 8.67 5.15 -5.53
N VAL A 16 8.87 4.27 -6.52
CA VAL A 16 8.69 4.56 -7.95
C VAL A 16 7.92 3.39 -8.56
N GLU A 17 6.78 3.65 -9.16
CA GLU A 17 6.05 2.66 -9.96
C GLU A 17 6.59 2.69 -11.40
N LEU A 18 7.08 1.56 -11.87
CA LEU A 18 7.47 1.36 -13.26
C LEU A 18 6.35 0.66 -14.00
N VAL A 19 5.84 1.31 -15.02
CA VAL A 19 4.66 0.87 -15.78
C VAL A 19 5.08 0.54 -17.21
N PRO A 20 5.48 -0.72 -17.51
CA PRO A 20 5.81 -1.11 -18.87
C PRO A 20 4.56 -1.10 -19.74
N GLY A 21 4.70 -0.58 -20.95
CA GLY A 21 3.69 -0.72 -22.01
C GLY A 21 3.76 -2.08 -22.67
N LYS A 22 2.78 -2.41 -23.50
CA LYS A 22 2.72 -3.71 -24.20
C LYS A 22 3.94 -4.02 -25.07
N GLU A 23 4.55 -2.97 -25.62
CA GLU A 23 5.72 -3.05 -26.51
C GLU A 23 7.04 -2.78 -25.75
N THR A 24 7.00 -2.67 -24.42
CA THR A 24 8.23 -2.44 -23.65
C THR A 24 9.04 -3.73 -23.54
N ASP A 25 10.30 -3.66 -23.91
CA ASP A 25 11.23 -4.79 -23.73
C ASP A 25 11.39 -5.09 -22.24
N LYS A 26 11.28 -6.36 -21.87
CA LYS A 26 11.42 -6.83 -20.48
C LYS A 26 12.80 -6.53 -19.90
N GLN A 27 13.85 -6.52 -20.75
CA GLN A 27 15.19 -6.19 -20.29
C GLN A 27 15.28 -4.72 -19.87
N ILE A 28 14.64 -3.80 -20.63
CA ILE A 28 14.59 -2.37 -20.26
C ILE A 28 13.88 -2.18 -18.92
N THR A 29 12.79 -2.92 -18.67
CA THR A 29 12.11 -2.87 -17.38
C THR A 29 13.02 -3.36 -16.25
N ALA A 30 13.71 -4.48 -16.44
CA ALA A 30 14.64 -5.03 -15.46
C ALA A 30 15.82 -4.09 -15.18
N ASP A 31 16.39 -3.47 -16.24
CA ASP A 31 17.49 -2.51 -16.12
C ASP A 31 17.07 -1.27 -15.34
N LEU A 32 15.85 -0.77 -15.59
CA LEU A 32 15.31 0.39 -14.86
C LEU A 32 15.00 0.06 -13.40
N LEU A 33 14.46 -1.12 -13.11
CA LEU A 33 14.31 -1.59 -11.72
C LEU A 33 15.66 -1.53 -10.99
N GLY A 34 16.70 -2.13 -11.60
CA GLY A 34 18.07 -2.09 -11.06
C GLY A 34 18.63 -0.67 -10.93
N PHE A 35 18.41 0.18 -11.93
CA PHE A 35 18.86 1.57 -11.89
C PHE A 35 18.24 2.33 -10.71
N TYR A 36 16.91 2.23 -10.52
CA TYR A 36 16.24 2.91 -9.41
C TYR A 36 16.68 2.38 -8.05
N GLU A 37 16.94 1.08 -7.92
CA GLU A 37 17.53 0.50 -6.69
C GLU A 37 18.91 1.11 -6.40
N ILE A 38 19.78 1.23 -7.41
CA ILE A 38 21.13 1.80 -7.27
C ILE A 38 21.09 3.25 -6.81
N ILE A 39 20.15 4.06 -7.27
CA ILE A 39 20.02 5.44 -6.83
C ILE A 39 19.25 5.61 -5.51
N GLY A 40 18.92 4.49 -4.84
CA GLY A 40 18.31 4.48 -3.50
C GLY A 40 16.80 4.61 -3.47
N LYS A 41 16.12 4.44 -4.61
CA LYS A 41 14.66 4.31 -4.68
C LYS A 41 14.22 2.87 -4.39
N VAL A 42 12.94 2.71 -4.24
CA VAL A 42 12.26 1.42 -4.07
C VAL A 42 11.31 1.25 -5.27
N PRO A 43 11.82 0.72 -6.40
CA PRO A 43 10.98 0.53 -7.57
C PRO A 43 10.09 -0.70 -7.40
N ILE A 44 8.88 -0.61 -7.93
CA ILE A 44 7.97 -1.74 -8.14
C ILE A 44 7.46 -1.73 -9.57
N GLU A 45 7.28 -2.92 -10.15
CA GLU A 45 6.63 -3.06 -11.44
C GLU A 45 5.12 -3.12 -11.25
N VAL A 46 4.38 -2.32 -12.02
CA VAL A 46 2.92 -2.29 -11.96
C VAL A 46 2.30 -2.32 -13.36
N GLY A 47 1.11 -2.89 -13.44
CA GLY A 47 0.32 -2.92 -14.68
C GLY A 47 -0.22 -1.53 -15.06
N SER A 48 -0.44 -1.33 -16.36
CA SER A 48 -1.05 -0.10 -16.89
C SER A 48 -2.53 -0.04 -16.49
N SER A 49 -2.84 0.87 -15.60
CA SER A 49 -4.20 1.22 -15.14
C SER A 49 -4.21 2.70 -14.76
N TYR A 50 -5.36 3.35 -14.76
CA TYR A 50 -5.42 4.74 -14.30
C TYR A 50 -5.05 4.82 -12.80
N GLY A 51 -4.14 5.73 -12.43
CA GLY A 51 -3.63 5.84 -11.07
C GLY A 51 -2.72 4.68 -10.61
N TYR A 52 -2.41 3.74 -11.51
CA TYR A 52 -1.55 2.56 -11.28
C TYR A 52 -1.97 1.74 -10.06
N ALA A 53 -1.08 1.45 -9.10
CA ALA A 53 -1.42 0.64 -7.92
C ALA A 53 -1.71 1.49 -6.67
N ILE A 54 -1.02 2.61 -6.49
CA ILE A 54 -1.01 3.35 -5.21
C ILE A 54 -2.04 4.48 -5.18
N ASP A 55 -2.23 5.25 -6.27
CA ASP A 55 -3.18 6.37 -6.28
C ASP A 55 -4.62 5.92 -6.01
N PRO A 56 -5.13 4.80 -6.55
CA PRO A 56 -6.47 4.33 -6.22
C PRO A 56 -6.67 4.03 -4.72
N ILE A 57 -5.60 3.65 -4.02
CA ILE A 57 -5.66 3.45 -2.56
C ILE A 57 -5.68 4.79 -1.85
N PHE A 58 -4.79 5.72 -2.21
CA PHE A 58 -4.73 7.04 -1.59
C PHE A 58 -6.01 7.84 -1.82
N GLU A 59 -6.45 7.97 -3.06
CA GLU A 59 -7.65 8.73 -3.42
C GLU A 59 -8.92 8.05 -2.89
N GLY A 60 -8.97 6.71 -2.89
CA GLY A 60 -10.06 5.96 -2.28
C GLY A 60 -10.15 6.15 -0.76
N LEU A 61 -9.03 6.27 -0.05
CA LEU A 61 -9.03 6.62 1.37
C LEU A 61 -9.47 8.06 1.62
N CYS A 62 -9.11 8.99 0.73
CA CYS A 62 -9.60 10.37 0.79
C CYS A 62 -11.12 10.43 0.53
N GLU A 63 -11.61 9.71 -0.47
CA GLU A 63 -13.05 9.56 -0.73
C GLU A 63 -13.77 8.99 0.48
N LEU A 64 -13.26 7.91 1.06
CA LEU A 64 -13.86 7.27 2.25
C LEU A 64 -13.94 8.24 3.44
N ALA A 65 -12.89 9.03 3.68
CA ALA A 65 -12.90 10.04 4.75
C ALA A 65 -14.00 11.08 4.54
N ILE A 66 -14.17 11.54 3.30
CA ILE A 66 -15.21 12.52 2.95
C ILE A 66 -16.61 11.88 3.07
N LEU A 67 -16.78 10.63 2.65
CA LEU A 67 -18.03 9.90 2.83
C LEU A 67 -18.38 9.71 4.31
N CYS A 68 -17.40 9.46 5.19
CA CYS A 68 -17.59 9.43 6.63
C CYS A 68 -18.05 10.78 7.19
N LEU A 69 -17.50 11.89 6.66
CA LEU A 69 -17.92 13.23 7.01
C LEU A 69 -19.37 13.51 6.56
N GLU A 70 -19.73 13.18 5.32
CA GLU A 70 -21.07 13.34 4.77
C GLU A 70 -22.13 12.52 5.53
N LYS A 71 -21.73 11.33 6.03
CA LYS A 71 -22.59 10.47 6.87
C LYS A 71 -22.67 10.93 8.34
N GLY A 72 -21.91 11.94 8.74
CA GLY A 72 -21.88 12.44 10.12
C GLY A 72 -21.21 11.50 11.13
N TYR A 73 -20.32 10.61 10.68
CA TYR A 73 -19.59 9.69 11.57
C TYR A 73 -18.54 10.39 12.45
N GLY A 74 -18.15 11.60 12.08
CA GLY A 74 -17.25 12.45 12.85
C GLY A 74 -17.00 13.79 12.17
N THR A 75 -16.31 14.68 12.86
CA THR A 75 -15.76 15.91 12.31
C THR A 75 -14.49 15.61 11.51
N ILE A 76 -14.02 16.54 10.70
CA ILE A 76 -12.76 16.44 9.95
C ILE A 76 -11.59 16.04 10.85
N LYS A 77 -11.47 16.68 12.01
CA LYS A 77 -10.42 16.40 13.00
C LYS A 77 -10.53 14.99 13.59
N GLU A 78 -11.73 14.58 13.98
CA GLU A 78 -11.99 13.25 14.54
C GLU A 78 -11.68 12.14 13.50
N ILE A 79 -12.10 12.34 12.24
CA ILE A 79 -11.88 11.40 11.15
C ILE A 79 -10.38 11.25 10.87
N ASP A 80 -9.65 12.37 10.73
CA ASP A 80 -8.19 12.36 10.53
C ASP A 80 -7.46 11.64 11.67
N ALA A 81 -7.81 11.96 12.92
CA ALA A 81 -7.18 11.35 14.11
C ALA A 81 -7.39 9.83 14.16
N ILE A 82 -8.63 9.36 13.90
CA ILE A 82 -8.92 7.92 13.92
C ILE A 82 -8.33 7.20 12.72
N ALA A 83 -8.36 7.78 11.51
CA ALA A 83 -7.71 7.22 10.34
C ALA A 83 -6.21 7.03 10.58
N GLN A 84 -5.53 8.08 11.07
CA GLN A 84 -4.11 8.07 11.37
C GLN A 84 -3.75 6.96 12.38
N LYS A 85 -4.47 6.88 13.48
CA LYS A 85 -4.26 5.85 14.51
C LYS A 85 -4.54 4.44 13.99
N THR A 86 -5.64 4.26 13.27
CA THR A 86 -6.13 2.95 12.79
C THR A 86 -5.24 2.37 11.72
N LEU A 87 -4.86 3.18 10.75
CA LEU A 87 -4.06 2.76 9.59
C LEU A 87 -2.56 2.97 9.80
N LYS A 88 -2.15 3.47 10.98
CA LYS A 88 -0.75 3.83 11.28
C LYS A 88 -0.18 4.82 10.25
N GLN A 89 -1.00 5.77 9.83
CA GLN A 89 -0.62 6.79 8.86
C GLN A 89 0.25 7.89 9.49
N GLY A 90 1.14 8.47 8.68
CA GLY A 90 1.90 9.64 9.08
C GLY A 90 1.02 10.88 9.30
N VAL A 91 -0.02 11.03 8.48
CA VAL A 91 -1.03 12.10 8.56
C VAL A 91 -2.40 11.55 8.15
N GLY A 92 -3.48 12.15 8.62
CA GLY A 92 -4.84 11.77 8.21
C GLY A 92 -5.18 12.20 6.77
N PRO A 93 -6.26 11.65 6.17
CA PRO A 93 -6.62 11.90 4.77
C PRO A 93 -6.87 13.38 4.44
N PHE A 94 -7.57 14.13 5.29
CA PHE A 94 -7.84 15.55 5.07
C PHE A 94 -6.58 16.40 5.19
N THR A 95 -5.71 16.05 6.15
CA THR A 95 -4.39 16.69 6.27
C THR A 95 -3.53 16.40 5.04
N ALA A 96 -3.54 15.18 4.51
CA ALA A 96 -2.84 14.82 3.29
C ALA A 96 -3.33 15.65 2.08
N LEU A 97 -4.63 15.80 1.91
CA LEU A 97 -5.23 16.65 0.87
C LEU A 97 -4.77 18.12 0.97
N ASN A 98 -4.68 18.65 2.19
CA ASN A 98 -4.18 20.02 2.40
C ASN A 98 -2.69 20.16 2.07
N LEU A 99 -1.86 19.17 2.40
CA LEU A 99 -0.40 19.20 2.18
C LEU A 99 -0.03 19.08 0.71
N THR A 100 -0.76 18.30 -0.05
CA THR A 100 -0.50 18.07 -1.46
C THR A 100 -1.19 19.09 -2.37
N GLY A 101 -2.07 19.94 -1.84
CA GLY A 101 -2.98 20.78 -2.65
C GLY A 101 -3.96 19.92 -3.46
N GLY A 102 -4.24 18.71 -2.94
CA GLY A 102 -4.79 17.58 -3.69
C GLY A 102 -6.28 17.62 -4.01
N ASN A 103 -7.08 18.56 -3.47
CA ASN A 103 -8.52 18.58 -3.74
C ASN A 103 -8.85 18.53 -5.26
N PRO A 104 -8.28 19.38 -6.15
CA PRO A 104 -8.57 19.30 -7.58
C PRO A 104 -8.07 18.01 -8.22
N ILE A 105 -6.89 17.51 -7.83
CA ILE A 105 -6.28 16.29 -8.36
C ILE A 105 -7.13 15.08 -7.97
N THR A 106 -7.46 14.94 -6.68
CA THR A 106 -8.30 13.85 -6.18
C THR A 106 -9.70 13.89 -6.76
N ASN A 107 -10.30 15.08 -6.91
CA ASN A 107 -11.59 15.23 -7.57
C ASN A 107 -11.57 14.70 -9.02
N HIS A 108 -10.54 15.07 -9.79
CA HIS A 108 -10.36 14.59 -11.15
C HIS A 108 -10.06 13.09 -11.18
N GLY A 109 -9.15 12.62 -10.34
CA GLY A 109 -8.73 11.22 -10.28
C GLY A 109 -9.87 10.27 -9.95
N LEU A 110 -10.70 10.61 -8.97
CA LEU A 110 -11.88 9.81 -8.61
C LEU A 110 -12.90 9.69 -9.77
N GLU A 111 -13.11 10.76 -10.54
CA GLU A 111 -14.01 10.72 -11.70
C GLU A 111 -13.42 9.89 -12.87
N GLU A 112 -12.10 9.92 -13.07
CA GLU A 112 -11.44 9.06 -14.06
C GLU A 112 -11.42 7.59 -13.59
N MET A 113 -11.20 7.31 -12.30
CA MET A 113 -11.30 5.95 -11.75
C MET A 113 -12.72 5.40 -11.83
N ARG A 114 -13.73 6.24 -11.66
CA ARG A 114 -15.13 5.84 -11.89
C ARG A 114 -15.38 5.28 -13.28
N LYS A 115 -14.72 5.83 -14.29
CA LYS A 115 -14.85 5.40 -15.69
C LYS A 115 -14.01 4.17 -16.01
N THR A 116 -12.84 4.06 -15.39
CA THR A 116 -11.80 3.08 -15.76
C THR A 116 -11.69 1.89 -14.80
N HIS A 117 -12.17 2.05 -13.57
CA HIS A 117 -12.15 1.02 -12.53
C HIS A 117 -13.56 0.52 -12.21
N ILE A 118 -14.17 1.06 -11.17
CA ILE A 118 -15.50 0.68 -10.66
C ILE A 118 -16.31 1.91 -10.27
N GLY A 119 -17.63 1.79 -10.32
CA GLY A 119 -18.53 2.89 -10.01
C GLY A 119 -18.56 3.36 -8.55
N TRP A 120 -17.83 2.68 -7.66
CA TRP A 120 -17.66 3.14 -6.29
C TRP A 120 -16.82 4.42 -6.24
N PHE A 121 -15.73 4.48 -7.00
CA PHE A 121 -14.94 5.71 -7.11
C PHE A 121 -15.80 6.82 -7.69
N ARG A 122 -15.94 7.89 -6.95
CA ARG A 122 -16.65 9.09 -7.38
C ARG A 122 -16.22 10.29 -6.54
N SER A 123 -16.22 11.46 -7.12
CA SER A 123 -16.00 12.66 -6.33
C SER A 123 -17.22 12.97 -5.45
N PRO A 124 -17.09 12.93 -4.10
CA PRO A 124 -18.18 13.31 -3.21
C PRO A 124 -18.55 14.78 -3.36
N LYS A 125 -19.82 15.12 -3.08
CA LYS A 125 -20.33 16.49 -3.24
C LYS A 125 -19.50 17.49 -2.44
N THR A 126 -19.14 17.15 -1.22
CA THR A 126 -18.32 18.00 -0.34
C THR A 126 -16.94 18.30 -0.94
N LEU A 127 -16.31 17.32 -1.64
CA LEU A 127 -15.06 17.55 -2.33
C LEU A 127 -15.22 18.51 -3.51
N GLN A 128 -16.27 18.34 -4.31
CA GLN A 128 -16.58 19.22 -5.43
C GLN A 128 -16.80 20.67 -4.96
N GLU A 129 -17.51 20.86 -3.84
CA GLU A 129 -17.70 22.17 -3.22
C GLU A 129 -16.38 22.78 -2.71
N MET A 130 -15.50 21.94 -2.15
CA MET A 130 -14.16 22.38 -1.70
C MET A 130 -13.29 22.82 -2.87
N VAL A 131 -13.34 22.10 -3.98
CA VAL A 131 -12.65 22.48 -5.25
C VAL A 131 -13.19 23.81 -5.77
N ALA A 132 -14.51 23.95 -5.87
CA ALA A 132 -15.16 25.17 -6.38
C ALA A 132 -14.81 26.42 -5.56
N LYS A 133 -14.62 26.26 -4.24
CA LYS A 133 -14.26 27.36 -3.31
C LYS A 133 -12.75 27.56 -3.18
N ASN A 134 -11.92 26.73 -3.82
CA ASN A 134 -10.48 26.64 -3.58
C ASN A 134 -10.19 26.53 -2.05
N GLY A 135 -11.01 25.73 -1.37
CA GLY A 135 -11.04 25.62 0.08
C GLY A 135 -9.97 24.68 0.63
N LYS A 136 -9.69 24.84 1.93
CA LYS A 136 -8.87 23.91 2.72
C LYS A 136 -9.69 23.26 3.81
N TRP A 137 -9.36 22.03 4.15
CA TRP A 137 -9.98 21.30 5.25
C TRP A 137 -9.52 21.86 6.60
N GLU A 138 -10.44 22.00 7.54
CA GLU A 138 -10.11 22.46 8.90
C GLU A 138 -9.58 21.29 9.73
N THR A 139 -8.31 20.97 9.55
CA THR A 139 -7.64 19.87 10.25
C THR A 139 -7.07 20.30 11.61
N ALA A 140 -6.71 19.33 12.45
CA ALA A 140 -6.07 19.61 13.72
C ALA A 140 -4.68 20.27 13.52
N LYS A 141 -4.32 21.18 14.41
CA LYS A 141 -2.99 21.80 14.44
C LYS A 141 -1.97 20.79 14.97
N ARG A 142 -0.71 21.01 14.65
CA ARG A 142 0.38 20.15 15.15
C ARG A 142 0.39 20.13 16.68
N GLY A 143 0.24 18.96 17.28
CA GLY A 143 0.17 18.77 18.74
C GLY A 143 -1.20 19.02 19.36
N GLU A 144 -2.23 19.34 18.58
CA GLU A 144 -3.60 19.42 19.06
C GLU A 144 -4.12 18.01 19.34
N GLU A 145 -4.54 17.77 20.58
CA GLU A 145 -5.22 16.53 20.96
C GLU A 145 -6.67 16.58 20.51
N VAL A 146 -7.12 15.52 19.83
CA VAL A 146 -8.49 15.39 19.35
C VAL A 146 -9.17 14.28 20.13
N GLU A 147 -10.09 14.65 21.00
CA GLU A 147 -10.93 13.70 21.72
C GLU A 147 -12.01 13.15 20.80
N VAL A 148 -12.16 11.83 20.79
CA VAL A 148 -13.18 11.11 20.01
C VAL A 148 -13.88 10.13 20.90
N SER A 149 -15.22 10.16 20.93
CA SER A 149 -15.97 9.20 21.75
C SER A 149 -15.69 7.75 21.30
N PRO A 150 -15.72 6.79 22.22
CA PRO A 150 -15.47 5.38 21.89
C PRO A 150 -16.37 4.84 20.77
N GLU A 151 -17.64 5.27 20.74
CA GLU A 151 -18.63 4.86 19.75
C GLU A 151 -18.25 5.35 18.35
N LYS A 152 -17.92 6.65 18.20
CA LYS A 152 -17.46 7.22 16.94
C LYS A 152 -16.13 6.60 16.50
N ALA A 153 -15.19 6.43 17.42
CA ALA A 153 -13.91 5.83 17.16
C ALA A 153 -14.04 4.41 16.59
N GLU A 154 -14.96 3.61 17.15
CA GLU A 154 -15.20 2.24 16.67
C GLU A 154 -15.84 2.22 15.26
N VAL A 155 -16.82 3.11 15.00
CA VAL A 155 -17.42 3.24 13.67
C VAL A 155 -16.35 3.62 12.64
N LEU A 156 -15.59 4.68 12.89
CA LEU A 156 -14.55 5.15 11.98
C LEU A 156 -13.45 4.09 11.79
N ARG A 157 -13.04 3.40 12.86
CA ARG A 157 -12.06 2.31 12.79
C ARG A 157 -12.51 1.19 11.84
N LYS A 158 -13.77 0.78 11.92
CA LYS A 158 -14.34 -0.24 11.02
C LYS A 158 -14.36 0.24 9.57
N GLN A 159 -14.79 1.49 9.34
CA GLN A 159 -14.81 2.09 8.02
C GLN A 159 -13.40 2.11 7.39
N PHE A 160 -12.40 2.59 8.10
CA PHE A 160 -11.04 2.68 7.58
C PHE A 160 -10.37 1.31 7.39
N LEU A 161 -10.51 0.37 8.32
CA LEU A 161 -9.97 -0.97 8.12
C LEU A 161 -10.67 -1.70 6.97
N GLY A 162 -11.99 -1.68 6.94
CA GLY A 162 -12.78 -2.34 5.89
C GLY A 162 -12.45 -1.76 4.51
N GLY A 163 -12.48 -0.43 4.37
CA GLY A 163 -12.19 0.25 3.11
C GLY A 163 -10.75 0.09 2.65
N TYR A 164 -9.77 0.23 3.55
CA TYR A 164 -8.36 0.06 3.20
C TYR A 164 -8.06 -1.36 2.72
N PHE A 165 -8.53 -2.36 3.44
CA PHE A 165 -8.33 -3.76 3.07
C PHE A 165 -9.07 -4.11 1.77
N ALA A 166 -10.27 -3.55 1.55
CA ALA A 166 -11.02 -3.71 0.31
C ALA A 166 -10.27 -3.11 -0.88
N LEU A 167 -9.79 -1.86 -0.77
CA LEU A 167 -9.03 -1.17 -1.82
C LEU A 167 -7.75 -1.93 -2.18
N CYS A 168 -6.95 -2.33 -1.21
CA CYS A 168 -5.71 -3.06 -1.46
C CYS A 168 -5.96 -4.43 -2.09
N SER A 169 -6.96 -5.18 -1.60
CA SER A 169 -7.33 -6.47 -2.17
C SER A 169 -7.90 -6.32 -3.59
N TYR A 170 -8.63 -5.25 -3.88
CA TYR A 170 -9.12 -4.91 -5.22
C TYR A 170 -7.97 -4.68 -6.22
N ILE A 171 -6.89 -4.01 -5.82
CA ILE A 171 -5.70 -3.82 -6.67
C ILE A 171 -5.07 -5.16 -7.03
N ILE A 172 -5.02 -6.11 -6.09
CA ILE A 172 -4.55 -7.48 -6.35
C ILE A 172 -5.50 -8.22 -7.31
N ASP A 173 -6.82 -8.11 -7.13
CA ASP A 173 -7.80 -8.72 -8.03
C ASP A 173 -7.69 -8.20 -9.48
N ARG A 174 -7.28 -6.95 -9.65
CA ARG A 174 -7.02 -6.34 -10.94
C ARG A 174 -5.71 -6.80 -11.59
N GLY A 175 -4.85 -7.51 -10.85
CA GLY A 175 -3.55 -7.93 -11.33
C GLY A 175 -2.59 -6.77 -11.63
N ILE A 176 -2.80 -5.61 -10.99
CA ILE A 176 -1.98 -4.41 -11.23
C ILE A 176 -0.60 -4.58 -10.64
N THR A 177 -0.51 -5.22 -9.48
CA THR A 177 0.75 -5.58 -8.83
C THR A 177 0.57 -6.82 -7.96
N ASN A 178 1.63 -7.30 -7.32
CA ASN A 178 1.59 -8.44 -6.41
C ASN A 178 1.51 -8.03 -4.93
N VAL A 179 1.15 -8.99 -4.07
CA VAL A 179 0.96 -8.81 -2.62
C VAL A 179 2.21 -8.21 -1.95
N ASN A 180 3.41 -8.71 -2.28
CA ASN A 180 4.64 -8.30 -1.62
C ASN A 180 5.01 -6.85 -1.96
N ASP A 181 4.88 -6.48 -3.23
CA ASP A 181 5.20 -5.14 -3.71
C ASP A 181 4.18 -4.12 -3.18
N LEU A 182 2.89 -4.47 -3.17
CA LEU A 182 1.86 -3.56 -2.66
C LEU A 182 1.96 -3.36 -1.15
N ASP A 183 2.24 -4.43 -0.39
CA ASP A 183 2.44 -4.36 1.08
C ASP A 183 3.62 -3.43 1.44
N MET A 184 4.72 -3.54 0.69
CA MET A 184 5.89 -2.69 0.84
C MET A 184 5.64 -1.25 0.36
N ALA A 185 5.00 -1.08 -0.80
CA ALA A 185 4.82 0.22 -1.41
C ALA A 185 3.87 1.13 -0.64
N THR A 186 2.77 0.59 -0.09
CA THR A 186 1.88 1.37 0.79
C THR A 186 2.59 1.82 2.06
N GLU A 187 3.41 0.95 2.64
CA GLU A 187 4.16 1.27 3.87
C GLU A 187 5.20 2.37 3.65
N ILE A 188 5.85 2.40 2.50
CA ILE A 188 6.91 3.36 2.18
C ILE A 188 6.35 4.60 1.49
N GLY A 189 5.53 4.43 0.47
CA GLY A 189 5.05 5.51 -0.40
C GLY A 189 3.96 6.36 0.24
N LEU A 190 2.99 5.73 0.89
CA LEU A 190 1.89 6.42 1.57
C LEU A 190 2.12 6.60 3.07
N VAL A 191 3.18 5.98 3.62
CA VAL A 191 3.43 5.96 5.08
C VAL A 191 2.21 5.45 5.84
N ILE A 192 1.57 4.40 5.32
CA ILE A 192 0.42 3.70 5.90
C ILE A 192 0.88 2.29 6.31
N GLY A 193 0.25 1.68 7.31
CA GLY A 193 0.58 0.30 7.69
C GLY A 193 0.39 -0.68 6.53
N ALA A 194 1.33 -1.61 6.34
CA ALA A 194 1.32 -2.62 5.29
C ALA A 194 0.03 -3.48 5.35
N PRO A 195 -0.84 -3.45 4.32
CA PRO A 195 -2.23 -3.92 4.42
C PRO A 195 -2.37 -5.41 4.66
N PHE A 196 -1.61 -6.22 3.93
CA PHE A 196 -1.70 -7.68 4.03
C PHE A 196 -1.05 -8.19 5.32
N THR A 197 0.05 -7.55 5.74
CA THR A 197 0.65 -7.76 7.07
C THR A 197 -0.34 -7.38 8.18
N MET A 198 -1.09 -6.28 8.04
CA MET A 198 -2.11 -5.88 9.01
C MET A 198 -3.27 -6.88 9.06
N MET A 199 -3.77 -7.35 7.90
CA MET A 199 -4.83 -8.35 7.83
C MET A 199 -4.44 -9.65 8.53
N ASN A 200 -3.22 -10.16 8.27
CA ASN A 200 -2.71 -11.36 8.93
C ASN A 200 -2.59 -11.17 10.45
N ARG A 201 -2.12 -10.00 10.88
CA ARG A 201 -1.93 -9.69 12.32
C ARG A 201 -3.22 -9.62 13.11
N ILE A 202 -4.29 -9.05 12.54
CA ILE A 202 -5.59 -8.99 13.22
C ILE A 202 -6.40 -10.29 13.11
N GLY A 203 -5.93 -11.23 12.29
CA GLY A 203 -6.61 -12.46 11.90
C GLY A 203 -7.37 -12.30 10.60
N ILE A 204 -7.14 -13.24 9.66
CA ILE A 204 -7.70 -13.14 8.31
C ILE A 204 -9.23 -13.21 8.29
N GLU A 205 -9.84 -13.99 9.18
CA GLU A 205 -11.30 -14.09 9.32
C GLU A 205 -11.90 -12.74 9.75
N LYS A 206 -11.22 -12.04 10.68
CA LYS A 206 -11.66 -10.72 11.13
C LYS A 206 -11.48 -9.67 10.04
N ALA A 207 -10.39 -9.73 9.29
CA ALA A 207 -10.17 -8.84 8.13
C ALA A 207 -11.25 -9.07 7.06
N HIS A 208 -11.54 -10.32 6.74
CA HIS A 208 -12.59 -10.70 5.80
C HIS A 208 -13.97 -10.20 6.27
N PHE A 209 -14.30 -10.37 7.55
CA PHE A 209 -15.54 -9.87 8.13
C PHE A 209 -15.65 -8.34 7.98
N LEU A 210 -14.61 -7.58 8.32
CA LEU A 210 -14.60 -6.13 8.21
C LEU A 210 -14.83 -5.65 6.77
N VAL A 211 -14.18 -6.31 5.79
CA VAL A 211 -14.36 -5.97 4.36
C VAL A 211 -15.77 -6.33 3.90
N ARG A 212 -16.33 -7.46 4.35
CA ARG A 212 -17.70 -7.85 4.00
C ARG A 212 -18.72 -6.85 4.50
N GLU A 213 -18.63 -6.43 5.76
CA GLU A 213 -19.52 -5.42 6.34
C GLU A 213 -19.38 -4.07 5.60
N TRP A 214 -18.14 -3.67 5.31
CA TRP A 214 -17.88 -2.45 4.56
C TRP A 214 -18.45 -2.50 3.14
N CYS A 215 -18.26 -3.60 2.39
CA CYS A 215 -18.85 -3.77 1.06
C CYS A 215 -20.38 -3.79 1.08
N ALA A 216 -21.00 -4.29 2.14
CA ALA A 216 -22.46 -4.26 2.29
C ALA A 216 -23.01 -2.82 2.39
N GLU A 217 -22.26 -1.92 3.05
CA GLU A 217 -22.58 -0.48 3.09
C GLU A 217 -22.22 0.27 1.80
N HIS A 218 -21.27 -0.25 1.04
CA HIS A 218 -20.73 0.30 -0.21
C HIS A 218 -21.00 -0.63 -1.39
N SER A 219 -22.26 -0.89 -1.68
CA SER A 219 -22.74 -1.93 -2.63
C SER A 219 -22.22 -1.82 -4.06
N SER A 220 -21.69 -0.66 -4.48
CA SER A 220 -21.01 -0.48 -5.76
C SER A 220 -19.55 -0.92 -5.76
N PHE A 221 -19.00 -1.32 -4.60
CA PHE A 221 -17.67 -1.89 -4.47
C PHE A 221 -17.78 -3.44 -4.43
N PRO A 222 -17.16 -4.15 -5.38
CA PRO A 222 -17.23 -5.61 -5.40
C PRO A 222 -16.41 -6.20 -4.26
N PHE A 223 -16.91 -7.27 -3.64
CA PHE A 223 -16.12 -7.98 -2.65
C PHE A 223 -14.89 -8.65 -3.30
N PRO A 224 -13.65 -8.40 -2.79
CA PRO A 224 -12.44 -8.89 -3.43
C PRO A 224 -12.29 -10.41 -3.38
N LYS A 225 -12.03 -11.04 -4.54
CA LYS A 225 -11.84 -12.50 -4.68
C LYS A 225 -10.53 -12.97 -4.02
N SER A 226 -9.48 -12.17 -4.14
CA SER A 226 -8.17 -12.46 -3.54
C SER A 226 -8.24 -12.57 -2.01
N LEU A 227 -9.10 -11.76 -1.36
CA LEU A 227 -9.33 -11.85 0.08
C LEU A 227 -10.05 -13.14 0.47
N ASN A 228 -11.02 -13.60 -0.33
CA ASN A 228 -11.61 -14.93 -0.12
C ASN A 228 -10.56 -16.05 -0.20
N ASN A 229 -9.68 -15.98 -1.21
CA ASN A 229 -8.60 -16.94 -1.39
C ASN A 229 -7.62 -16.90 -0.21
N ALA A 230 -7.27 -15.71 0.26
CA ALA A 230 -6.41 -15.54 1.43
C ALA A 230 -7.05 -16.16 2.68
N MET A 231 -8.35 -15.95 2.89
CA MET A 231 -9.09 -16.55 4.02
C MET A 231 -9.05 -18.09 3.95
N LEU A 232 -9.32 -18.68 2.79
CA LEU A 232 -9.29 -20.14 2.60
C LEU A 232 -7.88 -20.75 2.80
N ASN A 233 -6.82 -19.96 2.56
CA ASN A 233 -5.43 -20.38 2.74
C ASN A 233 -4.85 -20.03 4.11
N GLY A 234 -5.66 -19.56 5.07
CA GLY A 234 -5.21 -19.20 6.41
C GLY A 234 -4.45 -17.88 6.51
N GLY A 235 -4.49 -17.04 5.48
CA GLY A 235 -3.89 -15.70 5.43
C GLY A 235 -3.20 -15.39 4.11
N TRP A 236 -2.70 -14.17 4.00
CA TRP A 236 -1.90 -13.73 2.88
C TRP A 236 -0.48 -14.30 2.97
N LYS A 237 0.01 -14.85 1.86
CA LYS A 237 1.42 -15.26 1.75
C LYS A 237 2.25 -14.02 1.40
N ILE A 238 3.02 -13.55 2.35
CA ILE A 238 3.90 -12.38 2.21
C ILE A 238 5.32 -12.87 2.33
N SER A 239 6.18 -12.57 1.35
CA SER A 239 7.59 -12.91 1.40
C SER A 239 8.43 -11.63 1.52
N ARG A 240 9.37 -11.67 2.46
CA ARG A 240 10.39 -10.64 2.67
C ARG A 240 11.74 -11.02 2.07
N VAL A 241 11.84 -12.23 1.53
CA VAL A 241 13.01 -12.72 0.81
C VAL A 241 12.60 -13.11 -0.61
N THR A 242 13.30 -12.58 -1.60
CA THR A 242 13.12 -12.98 -3.00
C THR A 242 14.33 -13.75 -3.47
N CYS A 243 14.10 -14.73 -4.34
CA CYS A 243 15.18 -15.51 -4.98
C CYS A 243 15.16 -15.24 -6.48
N ARG A 244 16.31 -14.83 -7.04
CA ARG A 244 16.53 -14.69 -8.47
C ARG A 244 17.70 -15.56 -8.89
N LYS A 245 17.53 -16.33 -9.97
CA LYS A 245 18.63 -17.11 -10.57
C LYS A 245 19.40 -16.24 -11.57
N VAL A 246 20.70 -16.18 -11.41
CA VAL A 246 21.64 -15.51 -12.33
C VAL A 246 22.66 -16.53 -12.77
N GLY A 247 22.47 -17.08 -13.96
CA GLY A 247 23.25 -18.27 -14.39
C GLY A 247 23.05 -19.44 -13.41
N ARG A 248 24.12 -19.87 -12.77
CA ARG A 248 24.12 -20.96 -11.76
C ARG A 248 24.16 -20.46 -10.33
N ILE A 249 23.88 -19.19 -10.11
CA ILE A 249 23.86 -18.55 -8.77
C ILE A 249 22.42 -18.21 -8.38
N ALA A 250 22.01 -18.60 -7.18
CA ALA A 250 20.80 -18.11 -6.53
C ALA A 250 21.11 -16.82 -5.76
N VAL A 251 20.48 -15.71 -6.13
CA VAL A 251 20.60 -14.43 -5.42
C VAL A 251 19.36 -14.26 -4.53
N LEU A 252 19.56 -14.35 -3.23
CA LEU A 252 18.53 -14.15 -2.20
C LEU A 252 18.59 -12.71 -1.72
N THR A 253 17.50 -11.96 -1.91
CA THR A 253 17.44 -10.55 -1.54
C THR A 253 16.46 -10.35 -0.38
N ILE A 254 16.93 -9.80 0.73
CA ILE A 254 16.09 -9.41 1.87
C ILE A 254 15.45 -8.06 1.54
N ARG A 255 14.12 -8.00 1.50
CA ARG A 255 13.33 -6.82 1.08
C ARG A 255 12.58 -6.19 2.23
N ARG A 256 13.31 -5.51 3.13
CA ARG A 256 12.76 -4.72 4.24
C ARG A 256 13.40 -3.32 4.30
N PRO A 257 13.31 -2.53 3.21
CA PRO A 257 14.06 -1.26 3.10
C PRO A 257 13.69 -0.23 4.18
N LYS A 258 12.46 -0.23 4.69
CA LYS A 258 12.02 0.68 5.76
C LYS A 258 12.81 0.50 7.07
N VAL A 259 13.24 -0.72 7.34
CA VAL A 259 14.04 -1.06 8.54
C VAL A 259 15.45 -1.49 8.17
N LEU A 260 15.97 -1.01 7.04
CA LEU A 260 17.33 -1.27 6.55
C LEU A 260 17.66 -2.78 6.53
N ASN A 261 16.71 -3.59 6.07
CA ASN A 261 16.81 -5.04 5.95
C ASN A 261 17.11 -5.79 7.27
N ALA A 262 16.67 -5.23 8.42
CA ALA A 262 16.83 -5.88 9.72
C ALA A 262 16.23 -7.29 9.75
N LEU A 263 16.92 -8.23 10.41
CA LEU A 263 16.50 -9.62 10.50
C LEU A 263 15.49 -9.82 11.63
N ASN A 264 14.39 -10.47 11.31
CA ASN A 264 13.43 -11.01 12.26
C ASN A 264 13.25 -12.51 12.04
N LEU A 265 12.49 -13.17 12.88
CA LEU A 265 12.29 -14.62 12.80
C LEU A 265 11.69 -15.04 11.44
N GLU A 266 10.74 -14.27 10.91
CA GLU A 266 10.12 -14.56 9.60
C GLU A 266 11.16 -14.53 8.47
N VAL A 267 12.00 -13.48 8.42
CA VAL A 267 13.08 -13.37 7.42
C VAL A 267 14.08 -14.53 7.54
N LEU A 268 14.44 -14.92 8.76
CA LEU A 268 15.37 -16.05 8.96
C LEU A 268 14.76 -17.38 8.52
N GLN A 269 13.47 -17.59 8.76
CA GLN A 269 12.74 -18.77 8.29
C GLN A 269 12.64 -18.80 6.76
N GLU A 270 12.33 -17.65 6.13
CA GLU A 270 12.28 -17.52 4.68
C GLU A 270 13.66 -17.74 4.03
N LEU A 271 14.73 -17.13 4.59
CA LEU A 271 16.09 -17.35 4.12
C LEU A 271 16.46 -18.83 4.18
N LYS A 272 16.18 -19.50 5.31
CA LYS A 272 16.42 -20.94 5.46
C LYS A 272 15.70 -21.74 4.36
N ALA A 273 14.42 -21.46 4.15
CA ALA A 273 13.62 -22.17 3.15
C ALA A 273 14.16 -21.94 1.71
N GLU A 274 14.57 -20.70 1.38
CA GLU A 274 15.13 -20.40 0.06
C GLU A 274 16.55 -21.00 -0.14
N ILE A 275 17.37 -21.06 0.92
CA ILE A 275 18.67 -21.75 0.90
C ILE A 275 18.46 -23.25 0.64
N GLU A 276 17.56 -23.91 1.40
CA GLU A 276 17.26 -25.34 1.23
C GLU A 276 16.74 -25.65 -0.19
N LYS A 277 15.93 -24.76 -0.79
CA LYS A 277 15.49 -24.90 -2.19
C LYS A 277 16.67 -24.80 -3.16
N ALA A 278 17.57 -23.83 -2.94
CA ALA A 278 18.74 -23.63 -3.80
C ALA A 278 19.72 -24.81 -3.70
N GLU A 279 19.96 -25.35 -2.50
CA GLU A 279 20.80 -26.53 -2.27
C GLU A 279 20.26 -27.80 -2.97
N ASN A 280 18.95 -27.94 -3.05
CA ASN A 280 18.30 -29.05 -3.72
C ASN A 280 18.17 -28.88 -5.25
N ASP A 281 18.55 -27.73 -5.80
CA ASP A 281 18.50 -27.45 -7.22
C ASP A 281 19.86 -27.77 -7.87
N ARG A 282 19.93 -28.88 -8.61
CA ARG A 282 21.14 -29.34 -9.31
C ARG A 282 21.77 -28.33 -10.28
N PHE A 283 21.04 -27.29 -10.66
CA PHE A 283 21.53 -26.25 -11.56
C PHE A 283 22.14 -25.07 -10.81
N ILE A 284 22.05 -25.02 -9.48
CA ILE A 284 22.62 -23.97 -8.63
C ILE A 284 23.96 -24.47 -8.06
N GLU A 285 25.01 -23.67 -8.24
CA GLU A 285 26.37 -23.93 -7.74
C GLU A 285 26.78 -22.98 -6.62
N GLY A 286 26.05 -21.92 -6.42
CA GLY A 286 26.35 -20.94 -5.38
C GLY A 286 25.15 -20.10 -4.97
N ILE A 287 25.22 -19.54 -3.76
CA ILE A 287 24.20 -18.68 -3.19
C ILE A 287 24.84 -17.34 -2.83
N VAL A 288 24.19 -16.25 -3.22
CA VAL A 288 24.51 -14.89 -2.77
C VAL A 288 23.34 -14.38 -1.95
N ILE A 289 23.59 -13.90 -0.74
CA ILE A 289 22.60 -13.24 0.11
C ILE A 289 22.90 -11.75 0.13
N THR A 290 21.90 -10.93 -0.17
CA THR A 290 22.04 -9.47 -0.20
C THR A 290 20.83 -8.78 0.41
N GLY A 291 20.96 -7.49 0.71
CA GLY A 291 19.85 -6.63 1.11
C GLY A 291 19.33 -5.83 -0.07
N PHE A 292 18.04 -5.53 -0.07
CA PHE A 292 17.42 -4.66 -1.07
C PHE A 292 17.94 -3.22 -0.94
N GLY A 293 18.26 -2.62 -2.08
CA GLY A 293 18.77 -1.25 -2.17
C GLY A 293 20.24 -1.13 -1.77
N THR A 294 20.71 0.11 -1.65
CA THR A 294 22.15 0.42 -1.46
C THR A 294 22.52 0.88 -0.06
N LYS A 295 21.53 1.03 0.85
CA LYS A 295 21.78 1.61 2.18
C LYS A 295 22.38 0.63 3.18
N ALA A 296 21.97 -0.63 3.14
CA ALA A 296 22.47 -1.66 4.04
C ALA A 296 22.23 -3.05 3.46
N PHE A 297 23.18 -3.95 3.63
CA PHE A 297 22.94 -5.39 3.49
C PHE A 297 21.93 -5.82 4.56
N VAL A 298 22.28 -5.70 5.82
CA VAL A 298 21.49 -5.96 7.02
C VAL A 298 21.90 -4.99 8.10
N SER A 299 20.97 -4.30 8.75
CA SER A 299 21.27 -3.36 9.84
C SER A 299 21.41 -4.03 11.21
N GLY A 300 21.19 -5.35 11.29
CA GLY A 300 21.24 -6.12 12.53
C GLY A 300 19.93 -6.86 12.81
N ALA A 301 19.75 -7.32 14.06
CA ALA A 301 18.48 -7.90 14.49
C ALA A 301 17.41 -6.81 14.64
N ASP A 302 16.16 -7.17 14.32
CA ASP A 302 15.01 -6.29 14.54
C ASP A 302 14.77 -6.16 16.05
N ILE A 303 14.92 -4.95 16.58
CA ILE A 303 14.76 -4.68 18.02
C ILE A 303 13.38 -5.05 18.58
N ASN A 304 12.37 -5.17 17.71
CA ASN A 304 11.04 -5.64 18.12
C ASN A 304 10.98 -7.16 18.37
N MET A 305 12.08 -7.88 18.17
CA MET A 305 12.23 -9.30 18.52
C MET A 305 12.78 -9.51 19.94
N LEU A 306 13.30 -8.45 20.56
CA LEU A 306 13.88 -8.48 21.91
C LEU A 306 12.82 -8.11 22.95
#